data_07e2bc2a7e55100c32b3a547a3cc177b
#
_entry.id   07e2bc2a7e55100c32b3a547a3cc177b
#
_cell.length_a   1.000
_cell.length_b   1.000
_cell.length_c   1.000
_cell.angle_alpha   90.00
_cell.angle_beta   90.00
_cell.angle_gamma   90.00
#
_symmetry.space_group_name_H-M   'P 1'
#
loop_
_entity.id
_entity.type
_entity.pdbx_description
1 polymer ?
#
loop_
_entity_poly.entity_id
_entity_poly.type
_entity_poly.pdbx_seq_one_letter_code
_entity_poly.pdbx_strand_id
1 'polypeptide(L)'
;MPAQFNVSVADARSVARLQQHFGLPRFIATTMVVRGITTVEQAERFFSPSLDRDWLNPYLIPGMSEAVDTLEAAVRERKHIIVFGDFDLDGISATTVLTRGLRALGGHATPFIPRRFEEGYGISAAALDRLRPLAPELVVTVDCGIASADQIGRASCRERV
;
A
#
# COMPACT_ATOMS: atom_id res chain seq x y z
N MET A 1 26.10 21.41 -2.04
CA MET A 1 25.25 22.28 -2.89
C MET A 1 24.14 22.86 -2.01
N PRO A 2 23.76 24.13 -2.14
CA PRO A 2 22.63 24.68 -1.39
C PRO A 2 21.35 23.92 -1.80
N ALA A 3 20.49 23.65 -0.83
CA ALA A 3 19.20 23.00 -1.07
C ALA A 3 18.33 23.92 -1.95
N GLN A 4 17.84 23.42 -3.07
CA GLN A 4 16.93 24.14 -3.96
C GLN A 4 15.49 23.73 -3.62
N PHE A 5 14.70 24.69 -3.14
CA PHE A 5 13.27 24.47 -2.88
C PHE A 5 12.48 24.75 -4.16
N ASN A 6 11.68 23.77 -4.57
CA ASN A 6 10.72 23.96 -5.64
C ASN A 6 9.34 24.24 -5.02
N VAL A 7 8.82 25.45 -5.20
CA VAL A 7 7.53 25.89 -4.65
C VAL A 7 6.49 25.80 -5.75
N SER A 8 5.50 24.94 -5.57
CA SER A 8 4.37 24.81 -6.49
C SER A 8 3.46 26.05 -6.42
N VAL A 9 3.09 26.57 -7.60
CA VAL A 9 2.18 27.72 -7.71
C VAL A 9 0.76 27.21 -7.92
N ALA A 10 -0.14 27.64 -7.04
CA ALA A 10 -1.56 27.30 -7.14
C ALA A 10 -2.30 28.27 -8.11
N ASP A 11 -3.27 27.75 -8.87
CA ASP A 11 -4.17 28.59 -9.65
C ASP A 11 -5.04 29.47 -8.73
N ALA A 12 -4.88 30.79 -8.86
CA ALA A 12 -5.54 31.76 -7.99
C ALA A 12 -7.09 31.72 -8.09
N ARG A 13 -7.62 31.36 -9.28
CA ARG A 13 -9.09 31.28 -9.49
C ARG A 13 -9.67 30.09 -8.75
N SER A 14 -9.03 28.93 -8.83
CA SER A 14 -9.44 27.74 -8.08
C SER A 14 -9.33 27.95 -6.58
N VAL A 15 -8.25 28.59 -6.11
CA VAL A 15 -8.11 28.96 -4.68
C VAL A 15 -9.27 29.85 -4.22
N ALA A 16 -9.57 30.93 -4.95
CA ALA A 16 -10.65 31.85 -4.60
C ALA A 16 -12.02 31.14 -4.58
N ARG A 17 -12.28 30.27 -5.57
CA ARG A 17 -13.51 29.49 -5.67
C ARG A 17 -13.73 28.59 -4.44
N LEU A 18 -12.69 27.83 -4.04
CA LEU A 18 -12.77 26.94 -2.87
C LEU A 18 -12.92 27.74 -1.56
N GLN A 19 -12.20 28.86 -1.43
CA GLN A 19 -12.35 29.75 -0.29
C GLN A 19 -13.79 30.27 -0.15
N GLN A 20 -14.34 30.75 -1.23
CA GLN A 20 -15.69 31.33 -1.23
C GLN A 20 -16.78 30.28 -0.93
N HIS A 21 -16.65 29.10 -1.53
CA HIS A 21 -17.65 28.03 -1.39
C HIS A 21 -17.67 27.40 0.00
N PHE A 22 -16.48 27.09 0.55
CA PHE A 22 -16.35 26.37 1.81
C PHE A 22 -15.97 27.23 3.02
N GLY A 23 -15.76 28.54 2.84
CA GLY A 23 -15.29 29.41 3.92
C GLY A 23 -13.86 29.10 4.39
N LEU A 24 -13.02 28.54 3.51
CA LEU A 24 -11.69 28.05 3.89
C LEU A 24 -10.67 29.17 4.06
N PRO A 25 -9.73 29.05 5.02
CA PRO A 25 -8.53 29.87 5.04
C PRO A 25 -7.74 29.68 3.73
N ARG A 26 -7.10 30.76 3.26
CA ARG A 26 -6.37 30.78 1.97
C ARG A 26 -5.30 29.66 1.89
N PHE A 27 -4.57 29.41 2.95
CA PHE A 27 -3.51 28.41 2.95
C PHE A 27 -4.06 26.99 2.74
N ILE A 28 -5.24 26.66 3.28
CA ILE A 28 -5.91 25.37 3.08
C ILE A 28 -6.35 25.24 1.61
N ALA A 29 -7.07 26.24 1.09
CA ALA A 29 -7.48 26.21 -0.32
C ALA A 29 -6.29 26.15 -1.29
N THR A 30 -5.20 26.87 -0.98
CA THR A 30 -3.96 26.80 -1.77
C THR A 30 -3.37 25.38 -1.75
N THR A 31 -3.28 24.77 -0.57
CA THR A 31 -2.76 23.40 -0.43
C THR A 31 -3.60 22.38 -1.19
N MET A 32 -4.93 22.51 -1.14
CA MET A 32 -5.85 21.66 -1.91
C MET A 32 -5.61 21.78 -3.41
N VAL A 33 -5.53 23.02 -3.93
CA VAL A 33 -5.30 23.28 -5.36
C VAL A 33 -3.93 22.74 -5.82
N VAL A 34 -2.87 22.94 -5.03
CA VAL A 34 -1.54 22.38 -5.33
C VAL A 34 -1.57 20.84 -5.37
N ARG A 35 -2.44 20.21 -4.61
CA ARG A 35 -2.65 18.76 -4.60
C ARG A 35 -3.67 18.25 -5.62
N GLY A 36 -4.11 19.12 -6.56
CA GLY A 36 -4.99 18.74 -7.67
C GLY A 36 -6.49 18.82 -7.36
N ILE A 37 -6.88 19.25 -6.16
CA ILE A 37 -8.30 19.51 -5.81
C ILE A 37 -8.66 20.92 -6.26
N THR A 38 -9.15 21.06 -7.48
CA THR A 38 -9.34 22.35 -8.14
C THR A 38 -10.81 22.74 -8.33
N THR A 39 -11.74 21.79 -8.16
CA THR A 39 -13.17 22.03 -8.29
C THR A 39 -13.93 21.86 -6.98
N VAL A 40 -15.13 22.41 -6.90
CA VAL A 40 -16.01 22.28 -5.74
C VAL A 40 -16.38 20.81 -5.51
N GLU A 41 -16.71 20.09 -6.57
CA GLU A 41 -17.12 18.68 -6.51
C GLU A 41 -15.99 17.78 -5.99
N GLN A 42 -14.74 18.05 -6.40
CA GLN A 42 -13.56 17.33 -5.86
C GLN A 42 -13.38 17.64 -4.37
N ALA A 43 -13.56 18.89 -3.96
CA ALA A 43 -13.44 19.30 -2.57
C ALA A 43 -14.57 18.72 -1.70
N GLU A 44 -15.80 18.67 -2.19
CA GLU A 44 -16.92 18.00 -1.52
C GLU A 44 -16.62 16.52 -1.27
N ARG A 45 -16.12 15.82 -2.26
CA ARG A 45 -15.71 14.42 -2.11
C ARG A 45 -14.60 14.25 -1.09
N PHE A 46 -13.64 15.17 -1.06
CA PHE A 46 -12.53 15.14 -0.11
C PHE A 46 -13.00 15.36 1.33
N PHE A 47 -13.94 16.31 1.56
CA PHE A 47 -14.47 16.62 2.89
C PHE A 47 -15.52 15.63 3.38
N SER A 48 -16.22 14.98 2.47
CA SER A 48 -17.31 14.04 2.78
C SER A 48 -17.09 12.72 2.04
N PRO A 49 -16.04 11.95 2.40
CA PRO A 49 -15.78 10.65 1.77
C PRO A 49 -16.91 9.66 2.07
N SER A 50 -17.24 8.83 1.09
CA SER A 50 -18.26 7.80 1.18
C SER A 50 -17.74 6.49 0.62
N LEU A 51 -17.85 5.40 1.37
CA LEU A 51 -17.43 4.08 0.89
C LEU A 51 -18.21 3.67 -0.37
N ASP A 52 -19.52 3.93 -0.40
CA ASP A 52 -20.38 3.54 -1.54
C ASP A 52 -20.01 4.28 -2.83
N ARG A 53 -19.57 5.55 -2.71
CA ARG A 53 -19.22 6.38 -3.86
C ARG A 53 -17.76 6.32 -4.22
N ASP A 54 -16.88 6.26 -3.24
CA ASP A 54 -15.45 6.53 -3.40
C ASP A 54 -14.58 5.25 -3.32
N TRP A 55 -15.19 4.10 -2.99
CA TRP A 55 -14.53 2.80 -3.04
C TRP A 55 -14.35 2.37 -4.48
N LEU A 56 -13.13 2.50 -4.96
CA LEU A 56 -12.80 2.16 -6.35
C LEU A 56 -12.64 0.64 -6.53
N ASN A 57 -12.87 0.18 -7.76
CA ASN A 57 -12.60 -1.21 -8.12
C ASN A 57 -11.08 -1.51 -7.93
N PRO A 58 -10.69 -2.48 -7.09
CA PRO A 58 -9.29 -2.81 -6.84
C PRO A 58 -8.54 -3.27 -8.11
N TYR A 59 -9.22 -3.78 -9.11
CA TYR A 59 -8.62 -4.14 -10.41
C TYR A 59 -8.14 -2.93 -11.24
N LEU A 60 -8.40 -1.70 -10.79
CA LEU A 60 -7.76 -0.49 -11.35
C LEU A 60 -6.29 -0.34 -10.92
N ILE A 61 -5.85 -1.09 -9.91
CA ILE A 61 -4.44 -1.12 -9.50
C ILE A 61 -3.65 -1.92 -10.54
N PRO A 62 -2.59 -1.35 -11.14
CA PRO A 62 -1.75 -2.07 -12.10
C PRO A 62 -1.20 -3.38 -11.52
N GLY A 63 -1.32 -4.49 -12.26
CA GLY A 63 -0.85 -5.80 -11.82
C GLY A 63 -1.79 -6.54 -10.86
N MET A 64 -2.98 -6.00 -10.55
CA MET A 64 -3.90 -6.65 -9.60
C MET A 64 -4.41 -8.00 -10.12
N SER A 65 -4.72 -8.10 -11.41
CA SER A 65 -5.18 -9.37 -12.00
C SER A 65 -4.13 -10.47 -11.85
N GLU A 66 -2.88 -10.17 -12.19
CA GLU A 66 -1.76 -11.10 -12.09
C GLU A 66 -1.47 -11.51 -10.63
N ALA A 67 -1.61 -10.56 -9.69
CA ALA A 67 -1.47 -10.84 -8.27
C ALA A 67 -2.57 -11.78 -7.77
N VAL A 68 -3.81 -11.56 -8.18
CA VAL A 68 -4.96 -12.43 -7.84
C VAL A 68 -4.77 -13.82 -8.43
N ASP A 69 -4.41 -13.94 -9.72
CA ASP A 69 -4.18 -15.22 -10.39
C ASP A 69 -3.07 -16.02 -9.68
N THR A 70 -2.00 -15.34 -9.25
CA THR A 70 -0.89 -15.93 -8.50
C THR A 70 -1.35 -16.47 -7.14
N LEU A 71 -2.15 -15.69 -6.41
CA LEU A 71 -2.68 -16.10 -5.11
C LEU A 71 -3.69 -17.26 -5.25
N GLU A 72 -4.57 -17.22 -6.25
CA GLU A 72 -5.51 -18.31 -6.53
C GLU A 72 -4.79 -19.62 -6.88
N ALA A 73 -3.74 -19.54 -7.71
CA ALA A 73 -2.91 -20.69 -8.03
C ALA A 73 -2.26 -21.26 -6.76
N ALA A 74 -1.66 -20.40 -5.91
CA ALA A 74 -1.03 -20.83 -4.68
C ALA A 74 -2.01 -21.47 -3.70
N VAL A 75 -3.24 -20.96 -3.58
CA VAL A 75 -4.31 -21.56 -2.77
C VAL A 75 -4.70 -22.93 -3.32
N ARG A 76 -4.94 -23.04 -4.63
CA ARG A 76 -5.31 -24.29 -5.30
C ARG A 76 -4.23 -25.38 -5.16
N GLU A 77 -2.97 -24.98 -5.27
CA GLU A 77 -1.80 -25.86 -5.15
C GLU A 77 -1.39 -26.13 -3.69
N ARG A 78 -2.11 -25.54 -2.72
CA ARG A 78 -1.85 -25.65 -1.27
C ARG A 78 -0.48 -25.18 -0.86
N LYS A 79 0.09 -24.22 -1.59
CA LYS A 79 1.39 -23.64 -1.27
C LYS A 79 1.37 -22.93 0.09
N HIS A 80 2.52 -22.96 0.77
CA HIS A 80 2.70 -22.17 1.98
C HIS A 80 2.91 -20.71 1.64
N ILE A 81 1.89 -19.89 1.92
CA ILE A 81 1.88 -18.46 1.65
C ILE A 81 2.24 -17.70 2.92
N ILE A 82 3.30 -16.89 2.88
CA ILE A 82 3.57 -15.92 3.94
C ILE A 82 2.95 -14.58 3.56
N VAL A 83 2.13 -14.03 4.44
CA VAL A 83 1.63 -12.65 4.34
C VAL A 83 2.53 -11.77 5.21
N PHE A 84 3.42 -11.03 4.55
CA PHE A 84 4.40 -10.16 5.18
C PHE A 84 3.84 -8.73 5.26
N GLY A 85 3.62 -8.23 6.46
CA GLY A 85 3.14 -6.86 6.70
C GLY A 85 4.14 -6.00 7.44
N ASP A 86 3.75 -4.76 7.70
CA ASP A 86 4.48 -3.86 8.59
C ASP A 86 4.00 -3.99 10.04
N PHE A 87 4.78 -3.43 10.96
CA PHE A 87 4.54 -3.52 12.42
C PHE A 87 3.58 -2.43 12.95
N ASP A 88 3.12 -1.51 12.12
CA ASP A 88 2.13 -0.50 12.53
C ASP A 88 0.69 -1.00 12.38
N LEU A 89 -0.28 -0.12 12.68
CA LEU A 89 -1.69 -0.50 12.67
C LEU A 89 -2.17 -0.91 11.28
N ASP A 90 -1.72 -0.23 10.23
CA ASP A 90 -2.15 -0.49 8.86
C ASP A 90 -1.56 -1.82 8.36
N GLY A 91 -0.28 -2.06 8.61
CA GLY A 91 0.39 -3.33 8.29
C GLY A 91 -0.19 -4.52 9.04
N ILE A 92 -0.45 -4.40 10.35
CA ILE A 92 -1.07 -5.46 11.16
C ILE A 92 -2.50 -5.75 10.67
N SER A 93 -3.28 -4.71 10.36
CA SER A 93 -4.65 -4.84 9.87
C SER A 93 -4.69 -5.50 8.49
N ALA A 94 -3.86 -5.02 7.55
CA ALA A 94 -3.77 -5.57 6.20
C ALA A 94 -3.33 -7.05 6.22
N THR A 95 -2.30 -7.37 7.02
CA THR A 95 -1.83 -8.75 7.22
C THR A 95 -2.93 -9.65 7.78
N THR A 96 -3.69 -9.16 8.75
CA THR A 96 -4.78 -9.91 9.37
C THR A 96 -5.90 -10.18 8.35
N VAL A 97 -6.33 -9.15 7.61
CA VAL A 97 -7.40 -9.27 6.61
C VAL A 97 -7.01 -10.28 5.53
N LEU A 98 -5.82 -10.12 4.92
CA LEU A 98 -5.39 -10.99 3.84
C LEU A 98 -5.16 -12.44 4.32
N THR A 99 -4.50 -12.63 5.47
CA THR A 99 -4.28 -13.97 6.04
C THR A 99 -5.60 -14.69 6.31
N ARG A 100 -6.58 -14.01 6.91
CA ARG A 100 -7.90 -14.58 7.19
C ARG A 100 -8.66 -14.88 5.91
N GLY A 101 -8.60 -13.98 4.92
CA GLY A 101 -9.23 -14.17 3.61
C GLY A 101 -8.67 -15.41 2.90
N LEU A 102 -7.35 -15.54 2.79
CA LEU A 102 -6.71 -16.69 2.16
C LEU A 102 -7.05 -18.00 2.89
N ARG A 103 -7.07 -18.01 4.22
CA ARG A 103 -7.47 -19.19 5.01
C ARG A 103 -8.93 -19.57 4.80
N ALA A 104 -9.82 -18.58 4.70
CA ALA A 104 -11.24 -18.81 4.42
C ALA A 104 -11.47 -19.44 3.04
N LEU A 105 -10.56 -19.16 2.08
CA LEU A 105 -10.55 -19.79 0.76
C LEU A 105 -9.82 -21.15 0.73
N GLY A 106 -9.39 -21.67 1.88
CA GLY A 106 -8.71 -22.96 2.01
C GLY A 106 -7.18 -22.88 1.81
N GLY A 107 -6.61 -21.68 1.74
CA GLY A 107 -5.17 -21.47 1.58
C GLY A 107 -4.38 -21.72 2.88
N HIS A 108 -3.15 -22.18 2.72
CA HIS A 108 -2.17 -22.33 3.82
C HIS A 108 -1.39 -21.01 3.99
N ALA A 109 -1.96 -20.05 4.72
CA ALA A 109 -1.39 -18.72 4.90
C ALA A 109 -0.90 -18.49 6.34
N THR A 110 0.31 -17.95 6.49
CA THR A 110 0.93 -17.59 7.77
C THR A 110 1.26 -16.10 7.80
N PRO A 111 0.79 -15.35 8.82
CA PRO A 111 1.15 -13.94 8.96
C PRO A 111 2.60 -13.79 9.42
N PHE A 112 3.29 -12.77 8.93
CA PHE A 112 4.63 -12.41 9.35
C PHE A 112 4.73 -10.90 9.51
N ILE A 113 5.11 -10.46 10.72
CA ILE A 113 5.36 -9.06 11.04
C ILE A 113 6.81 -8.92 11.47
N PRO A 114 7.59 -8.00 10.88
CA PRO A 114 8.97 -7.76 11.28
C PRO A 114 9.04 -7.16 12.68
N ARG A 115 10.13 -7.46 13.41
CA ARG A 115 10.38 -6.89 14.73
C ARG A 115 11.06 -5.54 14.59
N ARG A 116 10.37 -4.47 14.97
CA ARG A 116 10.80 -3.09 14.78
C ARG A 116 12.24 -2.81 15.19
N PHE A 117 12.66 -3.30 16.34
CA PHE A 117 13.97 -3.00 16.90
C PHE A 117 15.08 -3.96 16.44
N GLU A 118 14.75 -5.14 15.94
CA GLU A 118 15.70 -6.17 15.51
C GLU A 118 15.88 -6.19 14.00
N GLU A 119 14.79 -5.97 13.25
CA GLU A 119 14.73 -6.16 11.81
C GLU A 119 14.48 -4.85 11.05
N GLY A 120 13.97 -3.83 11.72
CA GLY A 120 13.68 -2.53 11.12
C GLY A 120 12.36 -2.52 10.32
N TYR A 121 12.22 -1.52 9.45
CA TYR A 121 11.03 -1.29 8.64
C TYR A 121 11.08 -2.09 7.34
N GLY A 122 9.97 -2.70 6.97
CA GLY A 122 9.78 -3.36 5.68
C GLY A 122 10.61 -4.64 5.51
N ILE A 123 10.89 -5.00 4.25
CA ILE A 123 11.65 -6.19 3.91
C ILE A 123 13.15 -5.91 4.10
N SER A 124 13.71 -6.35 5.21
CA SER A 124 15.15 -6.30 5.51
C SER A 124 15.82 -7.68 5.34
N ALA A 125 17.13 -7.69 5.26
CA ALA A 125 17.89 -8.97 5.23
C ALA A 125 17.64 -9.80 6.50
N ALA A 126 17.58 -9.14 7.67
CA ALA A 126 17.30 -9.80 8.95
C ALA A 126 15.89 -10.41 9.00
N ALA A 127 14.86 -9.69 8.47
CA ALA A 127 13.52 -10.22 8.36
C ALA A 127 13.45 -11.43 7.42
N LEU A 128 14.16 -11.38 6.28
CA LEU A 128 14.25 -12.52 5.36
C LEU A 128 14.96 -13.74 5.98
N ASP A 129 16.01 -13.52 6.77
CA ASP A 129 16.70 -14.61 7.46
C ASP A 129 15.80 -15.32 8.49
N ARG A 130 14.94 -14.56 9.20
CA ARG A 130 13.93 -15.13 10.11
C ARG A 130 12.78 -15.82 9.36
N LEU A 131 12.49 -15.37 8.14
CA LEU A 131 11.43 -15.93 7.30
C LEU A 131 11.84 -17.27 6.66
N ARG A 132 13.11 -17.43 6.30
CA ARG A 132 13.64 -18.65 5.61
C ARG A 132 13.28 -19.98 6.28
N PRO A 133 13.40 -20.15 7.62
CA PRO A 133 13.04 -21.41 8.27
C PRO A 133 11.58 -21.80 8.12
N LEU A 134 10.70 -20.86 7.79
CA LEU A 134 9.27 -21.11 7.54
C LEU A 134 9.06 -21.77 6.16
N ALA A 135 10.10 -21.86 5.33
CA ALA A 135 10.06 -22.45 3.99
C ALA A 135 8.86 -21.97 3.13
N PRO A 136 8.68 -20.65 2.92
CA PRO A 136 7.58 -20.16 2.11
C PRO A 136 7.74 -20.56 0.64
N GLU A 137 6.64 -20.89 -0.01
CA GLU A 137 6.57 -21.10 -1.45
C GLU A 137 6.08 -19.84 -2.17
N LEU A 138 5.37 -18.96 -1.45
CA LEU A 138 4.98 -17.64 -1.91
C LEU A 138 5.06 -16.65 -0.75
N VAL A 139 5.60 -15.47 -1.00
CA VAL A 139 5.57 -14.33 -0.08
C VAL A 139 4.76 -13.21 -0.73
N VAL A 140 3.70 -12.79 -0.08
CA VAL A 140 2.94 -11.60 -0.48
C VAL A 140 3.13 -10.50 0.56
N THR A 141 3.48 -9.31 0.11
CA THR A 141 3.68 -8.17 1.00
C THR A 141 2.44 -7.28 1.01
N VAL A 142 2.10 -6.74 2.17
CA VAL A 142 1.02 -5.79 2.36
C VAL A 142 1.53 -4.60 3.15
N ASP A 143 1.14 -3.39 2.73
CA ASP A 143 1.52 -2.12 3.35
C ASP A 143 3.04 -1.85 3.41
N CYS A 144 3.82 -2.62 2.66
CA CYS A 144 5.27 -2.47 2.55
C CYS A 144 5.80 -3.15 1.28
N GLY A 145 7.10 -3.06 1.03
CA GLY A 145 7.81 -3.86 0.02
C GLY A 145 7.96 -3.22 -1.35
N ILE A 146 7.16 -2.22 -1.74
CA ILE A 146 7.20 -1.62 -3.09
C ILE A 146 8.57 -1.02 -3.46
N ALA A 147 9.33 -0.55 -2.48
CA ALA A 147 10.67 0.00 -2.67
C ALA A 147 11.80 -1.02 -2.42
N SER A 148 11.48 -2.28 -2.15
CA SER A 148 12.44 -3.31 -1.72
C SER A 148 12.91 -4.21 -2.88
N ALA A 149 13.16 -3.62 -4.06
CA ALA A 149 13.53 -4.36 -5.28
C ALA A 149 14.75 -5.29 -5.09
N ASP A 150 15.79 -4.83 -4.38
CA ASP A 150 17.00 -5.63 -4.13
C ASP A 150 16.72 -6.87 -3.26
N GLN A 151 15.83 -6.73 -2.27
CA GLN A 151 15.44 -7.82 -1.37
C GLN A 151 14.54 -8.81 -2.08
N ILE A 152 13.59 -8.32 -2.89
CA ILE A 152 12.70 -9.13 -3.73
C ILE A 152 13.52 -9.91 -4.77
N GLY A 153 14.52 -9.26 -5.41
CA GLY A 153 15.42 -9.91 -6.34
C GLY A 153 16.22 -11.08 -5.70
N ARG A 154 16.63 -10.96 -4.45
CA ARG A 154 17.30 -12.03 -3.70
C ARG A 154 16.36 -13.20 -3.33
N ALA A 155 15.09 -12.91 -3.08
CA ALA A 155 14.07 -13.93 -2.83
C ALA A 155 13.73 -14.72 -4.09
N SER A 156 13.58 -14.05 -5.26
CA SER A 156 13.20 -14.66 -6.53
C SER A 156 14.36 -15.39 -7.24
N CYS A 157 15.62 -15.11 -6.92
CA CYS A 157 16.77 -15.80 -7.52
C CYS A 157 16.87 -17.29 -7.18
N ARG A 158 16.05 -17.84 -6.29
CA ARG A 158 16.01 -19.29 -5.99
C ARG A 158 15.01 -20.08 -6.81
N GLU A 159 14.13 -19.43 -7.56
CA GLU A 159 13.13 -20.10 -8.44
C GLU A 159 13.56 -20.18 -9.92
N ARG A 160 14.81 -19.82 -10.26
CA ARG A 160 15.35 -20.07 -11.60
C ARG A 160 16.37 -21.19 -11.53
N VAL A 161 15.90 -22.41 -11.39
CA VAL A 161 16.59 -23.62 -11.83
C VAL A 161 15.60 -24.45 -12.62
#